data_eaa9cfc31d448e6068d0f25d497ac4c8
#
_entry.id   eaa9cfc31d448e6068d0f25d497ac4c8
#
_cell.length_a   1.000
_cell.length_b   1.000
_cell.length_c   1.000
_cell.angle_alpha   90.00
_cell.angle_beta   90.00
_cell.angle_gamma   90.00
#
_symmetry.space_group_name_H-M   'P 1'
#
loop_
_entity.id
_entity.type
_entity.pdbx_description
1 polymer ?
#
loop_
_entity_poly.entity_id
_entity_poly.type
_entity_poly.pdbx_seq_one_letter_code
_entity_poly.pdbx_strand_id
1 'polypeptide(L)'
;MSTILRSAAGTIAALALTAFVLFSPAAAQEPAKITIVVFGFPSLGAFMPPVIKAQKLDTAHGLDIEFVERPPDAYTTQFNSGEFKVGGSAAVLTVGLADARGVKVKYLFNLFDFWGTVVTSRPEIKSVKDLEGKQLAAASSTTNFVMFEFFAKKLGMDRSKVQVVNTAPPGLVGYALADRADAIQLWEPAYTLLKTKKPSIQTLDTQINKTWTTFAGGERIPYLGVAAHSDWIEQNQAIIPRLYATYKEAADFIAKHPEEAAALITPKSTPQDRAALVSLIKANDRLGMNVVPAGEVAKQIDAVYKAGVDVGYFKSPPSTDTIYVKSMK
;
A
#
# COMPACT_ATOMS: atom_id res chain seq x y z
N MET A 1 36.21 90.89 -48.34
CA MET A 1 36.30 89.73 -49.20
C MET A 1 36.07 88.52 -48.30
N SER A 2 34.92 87.97 -48.50
CA SER A 2 34.24 87.02 -47.55
C SER A 2 34.64 85.56 -47.82
N THR A 3 34.97 84.81 -46.77
CA THR A 3 35.10 83.36 -46.87
C THR A 3 34.11 82.75 -45.91
N ILE A 4 33.20 81.97 -46.48
CA ILE A 4 32.09 81.28 -45.81
C ILE A 4 32.61 79.88 -45.32
N LEU A 5 32.58 79.70 -44.03
CA LEU A 5 32.72 78.31 -43.46
C LEU A 5 31.31 77.66 -43.37
N ARG A 6 31.21 76.49 -44.02
CA ARG A 6 30.06 75.55 -43.80
C ARG A 6 30.49 74.46 -42.83
N SER A 7 29.85 74.42 -41.68
CA SER A 7 29.95 73.30 -40.74
C SER A 7 28.90 72.25 -41.04
N ALA A 8 29.34 71.02 -41.27
CA ALA A 8 28.49 69.86 -41.45
C ALA A 8 28.22 69.22 -40.10
N ALA A 9 26.93 69.23 -39.64
CA ALA A 9 26.50 68.49 -38.49
C ALA A 9 26.18 67.02 -38.89
N GLY A 10 26.97 66.08 -38.44
CA GLY A 10 26.71 64.70 -38.64
C GLY A 10 25.78 64.16 -37.53
N THR A 11 24.59 63.73 -37.92
CA THR A 11 23.60 63.10 -37.02
C THR A 11 23.94 61.61 -36.89
N ILE A 12 24.37 61.19 -35.71
CA ILE A 12 24.55 59.77 -35.39
C ILE A 12 23.21 59.23 -34.91
N ALA A 13 22.56 58.41 -35.73
CA ALA A 13 21.36 57.66 -35.35
C ALA A 13 21.80 56.38 -34.60
N ALA A 14 21.62 56.34 -33.29
CA ALA A 14 21.82 55.14 -32.49
C ALA A 14 20.60 54.21 -32.65
N LEU A 15 20.75 53.11 -33.36
CA LEU A 15 19.78 52.01 -33.41
C LEU A 15 19.87 51.24 -32.07
N ALA A 16 18.89 51.46 -31.19
CA ALA A 16 18.67 50.61 -30.02
C ALA A 16 17.97 49.33 -30.46
N LEU A 17 18.71 48.22 -30.61
CA LEU A 17 18.15 46.87 -30.81
C LEU A 17 17.59 46.41 -29.48
N THR A 18 16.28 46.57 -29.25
CA THR A 18 15.57 45.95 -28.11
C THR A 18 15.36 44.47 -28.42
N ALA A 19 16.19 43.59 -27.85
CA ALA A 19 15.99 42.15 -27.90
C ALA A 19 14.75 41.81 -27.06
N PHE A 20 13.62 41.60 -27.70
CA PHE A 20 12.44 41.00 -27.12
C PHE A 20 12.75 39.51 -26.90
N VAL A 21 13.15 39.17 -25.66
CA VAL A 21 13.21 37.77 -25.24
C VAL A 21 11.75 37.29 -25.12
N LEU A 22 11.30 36.59 -26.15
CA LEU A 22 10.03 35.85 -26.12
C LEU A 22 10.18 34.74 -25.10
N PHE A 23 9.73 35.01 -23.89
CA PHE A 23 9.41 33.93 -22.93
C PHE A 23 8.22 33.17 -23.55
N SER A 24 8.53 32.11 -24.33
CA SER A 24 7.54 31.07 -24.62
C SER A 24 7.06 30.53 -23.28
N PRO A 25 5.78 30.61 -22.92
CA PRO A 25 5.28 29.88 -21.77
C PRO A 25 5.65 28.40 -22.00
N ALA A 26 6.40 27.82 -21.09
CA ALA A 26 6.66 26.39 -21.13
C ALA A 26 5.29 25.72 -21.25
N ALA A 27 5.03 25.06 -22.37
CA ALA A 27 3.80 24.31 -22.56
C ALA A 27 3.70 23.36 -21.38
N ALA A 28 2.68 23.54 -20.53
CA ALA A 28 2.45 22.66 -19.40
C ALA A 28 2.34 21.23 -19.98
N GLN A 29 3.30 20.41 -19.66
CA GLN A 29 3.34 19.01 -20.15
C GLN A 29 2.05 18.35 -19.68
N GLU A 30 1.29 17.74 -20.60
CA GLU A 30 0.09 17.01 -20.22
C GLU A 30 0.41 15.96 -19.14
N PRO A 31 -0.47 15.81 -18.12
CA PRO A 31 -0.26 14.82 -17.09
C PRO A 31 -0.11 13.41 -17.67
N ALA A 32 0.85 12.67 -17.16
CA ALA A 32 1.05 11.28 -17.59
C ALA A 32 -0.11 10.41 -17.07
N LYS A 33 -0.82 9.74 -17.99
CA LYS A 33 -1.94 8.86 -17.65
C LYS A 33 -1.46 7.52 -17.16
N ILE A 34 -2.00 7.07 -16.02
CA ILE A 34 -1.66 5.79 -15.40
C ILE A 34 -2.93 5.13 -14.89
N THR A 35 -3.17 3.87 -15.26
CA THR A 35 -4.23 3.05 -14.64
C THR A 35 -3.61 2.15 -13.58
N ILE A 36 -4.12 2.23 -12.35
CA ILE A 36 -3.63 1.47 -11.19
C ILE A 36 -4.76 0.62 -10.64
N VAL A 37 -4.57 -0.71 -10.63
CA VAL A 37 -5.51 -1.62 -9.98
C VAL A 37 -5.27 -1.64 -8.47
N VAL A 38 -6.37 -1.58 -7.69
CA VAL A 38 -6.33 -1.55 -6.22
C VAL A 38 -7.41 -2.46 -5.63
N PHE A 39 -7.26 -2.81 -4.34
CA PHE A 39 -8.35 -3.41 -3.59
C PHE A 39 -9.38 -2.35 -3.19
N GLY A 40 -10.68 -2.70 -3.25
CA GLY A 40 -11.73 -1.89 -2.68
C GLY A 40 -11.86 -2.03 -1.15
N PHE A 41 -12.65 -1.13 -0.53
CA PHE A 41 -12.94 -1.18 0.90
C PHE A 41 -13.73 -2.47 1.26
N PRO A 42 -13.48 -3.12 2.43
CA PRO A 42 -12.62 -2.71 3.55
C PRO A 42 -11.17 -3.28 3.44
N SER A 43 -10.35 -2.68 2.62
CA SER A 43 -8.93 -3.03 2.51
C SER A 43 -8.06 -1.78 2.67
N LEU A 44 -6.83 -1.95 3.16
CA LEU A 44 -5.83 -0.88 3.21
C LEU A 44 -5.54 -0.29 1.82
N GLY A 45 -5.69 -1.09 0.75
CA GLY A 45 -5.56 -0.61 -0.63
C GLY A 45 -6.53 0.50 -1.03
N ALA A 46 -7.67 0.62 -0.33
CA ALA A 46 -8.67 1.66 -0.56
C ALA A 46 -8.38 2.98 0.18
N PHE A 47 -7.31 3.08 0.97
CA PHE A 47 -7.05 4.28 1.79
C PHE A 47 -6.50 5.45 0.99
N MET A 48 -5.51 5.21 0.14
CA MET A 48 -4.81 6.26 -0.59
C MET A 48 -5.62 6.84 -1.79
N PRO A 49 -6.31 6.03 -2.62
CA PRO A 49 -6.95 6.51 -3.84
C PRO A 49 -7.94 7.66 -3.65
N PRO A 50 -8.91 7.62 -2.72
CA PRO A 50 -9.87 8.70 -2.54
C PRO A 50 -9.20 9.99 -2.05
N VAL A 51 -8.16 9.90 -1.25
CA VAL A 51 -7.39 11.06 -0.76
C VAL A 51 -6.58 11.66 -1.91
N ILE A 52 -5.88 10.86 -2.70
CA ILE A 52 -5.11 11.31 -3.87
C ILE A 52 -6.02 12.10 -4.82
N LYS A 53 -7.19 11.56 -5.14
CA LYS A 53 -8.11 12.22 -6.09
C LYS A 53 -8.78 13.47 -5.50
N ALA A 54 -9.24 13.43 -4.25
CA ALA A 54 -9.89 14.56 -3.60
C ALA A 54 -8.94 15.76 -3.43
N GLN A 55 -7.68 15.49 -3.08
CA GLN A 55 -6.65 16.51 -2.88
C GLN A 55 -5.87 16.84 -4.17
N LYS A 56 -6.22 16.19 -5.30
CA LYS A 56 -5.56 16.37 -6.61
C LYS A 56 -4.04 16.16 -6.57
N LEU A 57 -3.58 15.24 -5.72
CA LEU A 57 -2.15 15.01 -5.51
C LEU A 57 -1.48 14.39 -6.75
N ASP A 58 -2.22 13.60 -7.51
CA ASP A 58 -1.75 13.05 -8.78
C ASP A 58 -1.43 14.19 -9.79
N THR A 59 -2.36 15.10 -9.98
CA THR A 59 -2.16 16.24 -10.91
C THR A 59 -1.09 17.20 -10.41
N ALA A 60 -0.95 17.40 -9.10
CA ALA A 60 0.12 18.21 -8.50
C ALA A 60 1.51 17.66 -8.86
N HIS A 61 1.63 16.33 -8.98
CA HIS A 61 2.85 15.65 -9.44
C HIS A 61 2.85 15.38 -10.96
N GLY A 62 1.95 16.02 -11.73
CA GLY A 62 1.85 15.90 -13.19
C GLY A 62 1.42 14.49 -13.64
N LEU A 63 0.64 13.79 -12.83
CA LEU A 63 0.04 12.50 -13.16
C LEU A 63 -1.48 12.64 -13.30
N ASP A 64 -2.09 11.78 -14.10
CA ASP A 64 -3.54 11.57 -14.15
C ASP A 64 -3.77 10.08 -13.85
N ILE A 65 -4.10 9.77 -12.59
CA ILE A 65 -4.22 8.40 -12.12
C ILE A 65 -5.69 7.97 -12.16
N GLU A 66 -5.97 6.91 -12.91
CA GLU A 66 -7.20 6.17 -12.83
C GLU A 66 -7.04 4.98 -11.88
N PHE A 67 -7.82 4.95 -10.79
CA PHE A 67 -7.85 3.81 -9.88
C PHE A 67 -8.99 2.87 -10.23
N VAL A 68 -8.67 1.58 -10.43
CA VAL A 68 -9.63 0.53 -10.77
C VAL A 68 -9.72 -0.47 -9.61
N GLU A 69 -10.85 -0.46 -8.91
CA GLU A 69 -11.06 -1.36 -7.79
C GLU A 69 -11.37 -2.79 -8.26
N ARG A 70 -10.75 -3.78 -7.60
CA ARG A 70 -10.97 -5.21 -7.84
C ARG A 70 -10.99 -6.00 -6.52
N PRO A 71 -11.78 -7.09 -6.45
CA PRO A 71 -11.61 -8.10 -5.40
C PRO A 71 -10.23 -8.75 -5.50
N PRO A 72 -9.66 -9.30 -4.38
CA PRO A 72 -8.30 -9.82 -4.35
C PRO A 72 -7.94 -10.84 -5.43
N ASP A 73 -8.86 -11.77 -5.76
CA ASP A 73 -8.60 -12.79 -6.78
C ASP A 73 -8.54 -12.20 -8.19
N ALA A 74 -9.46 -11.29 -8.52
CA ALA A 74 -9.47 -10.58 -9.80
C ALA A 74 -8.25 -9.65 -9.92
N TYR A 75 -7.90 -8.93 -8.85
CA TYR A 75 -6.68 -8.13 -8.79
C TYR A 75 -5.44 -8.98 -9.13
N THR A 76 -5.27 -10.10 -8.44
CA THR A 76 -4.11 -10.97 -8.63
C THR A 76 -4.02 -11.52 -10.06
N THR A 77 -5.17 -11.95 -10.61
CA THR A 77 -5.23 -12.46 -11.98
C THR A 77 -4.91 -11.40 -13.02
N GLN A 78 -5.54 -10.22 -12.92
CA GLN A 78 -5.39 -9.15 -13.90
C GLN A 78 -4.02 -8.45 -13.79
N PHE A 79 -3.47 -8.32 -12.58
CA PHE A 79 -2.10 -7.81 -12.41
C PHE A 79 -1.07 -8.79 -12.96
N ASN A 80 -1.16 -10.09 -12.61
CA ASN A 80 -0.17 -11.08 -13.07
C ASN A 80 -0.23 -11.33 -14.57
N SER A 81 -1.38 -11.20 -15.22
CA SER A 81 -1.51 -11.30 -16.68
C SER A 81 -0.94 -10.08 -17.42
N GLY A 82 -0.69 -8.98 -16.72
CA GLY A 82 -0.25 -7.72 -17.31
C GLY A 82 -1.38 -6.90 -17.95
N GLU A 83 -2.65 -7.24 -17.70
CA GLU A 83 -3.80 -6.40 -18.04
C GLU A 83 -3.68 -5.04 -17.35
N PHE A 84 -3.29 -5.04 -16.08
CA PHE A 84 -2.85 -3.86 -15.35
C PHE A 84 -1.34 -3.93 -15.14
N LYS A 85 -0.61 -2.93 -15.63
CA LYS A 85 0.85 -2.86 -15.48
C LYS A 85 1.31 -2.34 -14.13
N VAL A 86 0.42 -1.63 -13.40
CA VAL A 86 0.70 -1.06 -12.07
C VAL A 86 -0.37 -1.51 -11.10
N GLY A 87 0.05 -2.09 -9.98
CA GLY A 87 -0.80 -2.51 -8.88
C GLY A 87 -0.52 -1.69 -7.62
N GLY A 88 -1.55 -0.99 -7.11
CA GLY A 88 -1.47 -0.16 -5.90
C GLY A 88 -1.88 -0.88 -4.61
N SER A 89 -2.12 -2.19 -4.70
CA SER A 89 -2.41 -3.06 -3.55
C SER A 89 -1.57 -4.34 -3.62
N ALA A 90 -0.32 -4.23 -4.04
CA ALA A 90 0.58 -5.35 -4.16
C ALA A 90 1.11 -5.78 -2.78
N ALA A 91 0.77 -6.97 -2.34
CA ALA A 91 1.39 -7.55 -1.16
C ALA A 91 2.77 -8.13 -1.51
N VAL A 92 3.74 -7.96 -0.60
CA VAL A 92 5.12 -8.45 -0.81
C VAL A 92 5.15 -9.93 -1.21
N LEU A 93 4.43 -10.79 -0.49
CA LEU A 93 4.38 -12.22 -0.80
C LEU A 93 3.74 -12.52 -2.17
N THR A 94 2.76 -11.71 -2.61
CA THR A 94 2.14 -11.87 -3.93
C THR A 94 3.12 -11.50 -5.05
N VAL A 95 3.93 -10.46 -4.85
CA VAL A 95 5.01 -10.08 -5.78
C VAL A 95 6.04 -11.21 -5.90
N GLY A 96 6.47 -11.78 -4.76
CA GLY A 96 7.35 -12.94 -4.76
C GLY A 96 6.75 -14.17 -5.44
N LEU A 97 5.44 -14.42 -5.28
CA LEU A 97 4.77 -15.53 -5.95
C LEU A 97 4.66 -15.32 -7.47
N ALA A 98 4.45 -14.08 -7.90
CA ALA A 98 4.47 -13.72 -9.32
C ALA A 98 5.85 -14.03 -9.94
N ASP A 99 6.93 -13.61 -9.27
CA ASP A 99 8.31 -13.91 -9.71
C ASP A 99 8.57 -15.42 -9.78
N ALA A 100 8.19 -16.18 -8.76
CA ALA A 100 8.33 -17.64 -8.74
C ALA A 100 7.57 -18.34 -9.89
N ARG A 101 6.58 -17.67 -10.48
CA ARG A 101 5.82 -18.11 -11.65
C ARG A 101 6.33 -17.52 -12.97
N GLY A 102 7.45 -16.78 -12.96
CA GLY A 102 8.08 -16.19 -14.12
C GLY A 102 7.51 -14.83 -14.55
N VAL A 103 6.59 -14.25 -13.77
CA VAL A 103 6.05 -12.90 -14.04
C VAL A 103 7.06 -11.87 -13.54
N LYS A 104 7.60 -11.05 -14.45
CA LYS A 104 8.61 -10.04 -14.14
C LYS A 104 7.97 -8.77 -13.58
N VAL A 105 7.88 -8.68 -12.26
CA VAL A 105 7.32 -7.56 -11.51
C VAL A 105 8.31 -7.09 -10.44
N LYS A 106 8.21 -5.81 -10.05
CA LYS A 106 9.00 -5.25 -8.96
C LYS A 106 8.11 -4.52 -7.96
N TYR A 107 8.36 -4.74 -6.68
CA TYR A 107 7.80 -3.96 -5.59
C TYR A 107 8.52 -2.61 -5.54
N LEU A 108 7.81 -1.52 -5.80
CA LEU A 108 8.38 -0.19 -5.96
C LEU A 108 8.59 0.51 -4.62
N PHE A 109 7.54 0.54 -3.80
CA PHE A 109 7.55 1.14 -2.47
C PHE A 109 6.45 0.57 -1.61
N ASN A 110 6.71 0.53 -0.31
CA ASN A 110 5.76 0.12 0.71
C ASN A 110 4.73 1.21 0.99
N LEU A 111 3.52 0.84 1.35
CA LEU A 111 2.45 1.74 1.82
C LEU A 111 2.07 1.44 3.27
N PHE A 112 1.96 0.15 3.59
CA PHE A 112 1.51 -0.34 4.90
C PHE A 112 2.35 -1.52 5.35
N ASP A 113 2.73 -1.51 6.62
CA ASP A 113 3.33 -2.66 7.29
C ASP A 113 2.23 -3.64 7.74
N PHE A 114 2.59 -4.90 7.91
CA PHE A 114 1.66 -5.94 8.31
C PHE A 114 1.23 -5.79 9.77
N TRP A 115 -0.06 -5.92 9.98
CA TRP A 115 -0.68 -6.20 11.26
C TRP A 115 -1.86 -7.15 11.07
N GLY A 116 -1.99 -8.13 11.96
CA GLY A 116 -3.10 -9.08 11.93
C GLY A 116 -3.30 -9.73 13.29
N THR A 117 -4.51 -10.24 13.52
CA THR A 117 -4.88 -10.87 14.79
C THR A 117 -5.92 -11.94 14.60
N VAL A 118 -6.28 -12.60 15.70
CA VAL A 118 -7.42 -13.52 15.78
C VAL A 118 -8.35 -13.04 16.86
N VAL A 119 -9.65 -13.05 16.59
CA VAL A 119 -10.70 -12.74 17.55
C VAL A 119 -11.56 -13.97 17.81
N THR A 120 -12.14 -14.05 19.02
CA THR A 120 -13.02 -15.14 19.42
C THR A 120 -14.05 -14.68 20.43
N SER A 121 -15.25 -15.31 20.41
CA SER A 121 -16.27 -15.19 21.45
C SER A 121 -16.23 -16.38 22.43
N ARG A 122 -15.29 -17.32 22.23
CA ARG A 122 -15.14 -18.52 23.05
C ARG A 122 -14.20 -18.23 24.23
N PRO A 123 -14.69 -18.25 25.48
CA PRO A 123 -13.86 -17.90 26.65
C PRO A 123 -12.74 -18.87 26.94
N GLU A 124 -12.85 -20.12 26.45
CA GLU A 124 -11.83 -21.15 26.58
C GLU A 124 -10.64 -20.96 25.63
N ILE A 125 -10.80 -20.19 24.53
CA ILE A 125 -9.72 -19.91 23.59
C ILE A 125 -8.98 -18.66 24.06
N LYS A 126 -7.80 -18.83 24.66
CA LYS A 126 -7.01 -17.74 25.26
C LYS A 126 -5.72 -17.45 24.52
N SER A 127 -5.26 -18.39 23.69
CA SER A 127 -4.03 -18.28 22.93
C SER A 127 -4.22 -18.80 21.51
N VAL A 128 -3.26 -18.48 20.63
CA VAL A 128 -3.25 -19.00 19.25
C VAL A 128 -3.15 -20.53 19.22
N LYS A 129 -2.50 -21.13 20.23
CA LYS A 129 -2.39 -22.59 20.33
C LYS A 129 -3.72 -23.29 20.64
N ASP A 130 -4.63 -22.61 21.35
CA ASP A 130 -5.96 -23.15 21.66
C ASP A 130 -6.87 -23.26 20.43
N LEU A 131 -6.42 -22.83 19.26
CA LEU A 131 -7.10 -23.02 17.97
C LEU A 131 -6.97 -24.45 17.46
N GLU A 132 -6.07 -25.27 18.00
CA GLU A 132 -5.97 -26.68 17.65
C GLU A 132 -7.28 -27.40 18.00
N GLY A 133 -7.84 -28.14 17.03
CA GLY A 133 -9.15 -28.79 17.12
C GLY A 133 -10.35 -27.84 16.93
N LYS A 134 -10.13 -26.58 16.60
CA LYS A 134 -11.18 -25.56 16.43
C LYS A 134 -11.35 -25.13 14.98
N GLN A 135 -12.49 -24.46 14.70
CA GLN A 135 -12.77 -23.82 13.42
C GLN A 135 -12.26 -22.38 13.41
N LEU A 136 -11.39 -22.07 12.48
CA LEU A 136 -10.89 -20.73 12.22
C LEU A 136 -11.41 -20.21 10.88
N ALA A 137 -12.30 -19.19 10.89
CA ALA A 137 -12.67 -18.50 9.68
C ALA A 137 -11.52 -17.56 9.24
N ALA A 138 -11.10 -17.70 8.00
CA ALA A 138 -9.99 -16.91 7.43
C ALA A 138 -10.14 -16.75 5.92
N ALA A 139 -9.53 -15.70 5.37
CA ALA A 139 -9.35 -15.57 3.92
C ALA A 139 -8.05 -16.26 3.51
N SER A 140 -8.09 -17.58 3.40
CA SER A 140 -6.90 -18.44 3.30
C SER A 140 -6.09 -18.24 2.02
N SER A 141 -6.65 -17.62 0.97
CA SER A 141 -5.92 -17.26 -0.25
C SER A 141 -5.10 -15.97 -0.13
N THR A 142 -5.19 -15.25 1.00
CA THR A 142 -4.51 -13.97 1.19
C THR A 142 -3.14 -14.10 1.82
N THR A 143 -2.25 -13.18 1.50
CA THR A 143 -0.94 -13.07 2.15
C THR A 143 -1.04 -12.73 3.63
N ASN A 144 -2.15 -12.12 4.06
CA ASN A 144 -2.45 -11.90 5.46
C ASN A 144 -2.58 -13.21 6.24
N PHE A 145 -3.22 -14.22 5.63
CA PHE A 145 -3.33 -15.55 6.23
C PHE A 145 -1.96 -16.26 6.28
N VAL A 146 -1.16 -16.16 5.23
CA VAL A 146 0.20 -16.72 5.21
C VAL A 146 1.07 -16.15 6.34
N MET A 147 1.01 -14.83 6.54
CA MET A 147 1.72 -14.19 7.65
C MET A 147 1.17 -14.61 9.01
N PHE A 148 -0.16 -14.76 9.15
CA PHE A 148 -0.75 -15.32 10.36
C PHE A 148 -0.22 -16.74 10.64
N GLU A 149 -0.18 -17.62 9.63
CA GLU A 149 0.37 -18.99 9.78
C GLU A 149 1.82 -18.96 10.27
N PHE A 150 2.64 -18.04 9.78
CA PHE A 150 4.01 -17.86 10.25
C PHE A 150 4.05 -17.54 11.75
N PHE A 151 3.30 -16.53 12.22
CA PHE A 151 3.27 -16.16 13.62
C PHE A 151 2.68 -17.27 14.51
N ALA A 152 1.60 -17.89 14.06
CA ALA A 152 0.95 -18.98 14.78
C ALA A 152 1.87 -20.19 14.95
N LYS A 153 2.62 -20.55 13.90
CA LYS A 153 3.66 -21.60 13.96
C LYS A 153 4.76 -21.26 14.98
N LYS A 154 5.23 -19.99 15.00
CA LYS A 154 6.24 -19.55 15.98
C LYS A 154 5.72 -19.57 17.43
N LEU A 155 4.40 -19.46 17.62
CA LEU A 155 3.73 -19.61 18.91
C LEU A 155 3.38 -21.08 19.24
N GLY A 156 3.81 -22.03 18.44
CA GLY A 156 3.67 -23.47 18.68
C GLY A 156 2.32 -24.07 18.25
N MET A 157 1.54 -23.37 17.42
CA MET A 157 0.32 -23.92 16.84
C MET A 157 0.66 -24.89 15.70
N ASP A 158 0.07 -26.07 15.76
CA ASP A 158 0.09 -27.03 14.66
C ASP A 158 -1.06 -26.74 13.69
N ARG A 159 -0.71 -26.16 12.54
CA ARG A 159 -1.68 -25.76 11.51
C ARG A 159 -2.55 -26.94 11.03
N SER A 160 -2.01 -28.15 10.99
CA SER A 160 -2.73 -29.34 10.53
C SER A 160 -3.91 -29.73 11.42
N LYS A 161 -3.92 -29.26 12.66
CA LYS A 161 -4.98 -29.51 13.64
C LYS A 161 -6.08 -28.43 13.63
N VAL A 162 -5.93 -27.35 12.84
CA VAL A 162 -6.91 -26.27 12.77
C VAL A 162 -7.79 -26.42 11.54
N GLN A 163 -9.10 -26.46 11.72
CA GLN A 163 -10.05 -26.50 10.62
C GLN A 163 -10.26 -25.08 10.08
N VAL A 164 -9.65 -24.75 8.94
CA VAL A 164 -9.85 -23.45 8.32
C VAL A 164 -11.13 -23.44 7.47
N VAL A 165 -12.03 -22.53 7.84
CA VAL A 165 -13.22 -22.18 7.05
C VAL A 165 -12.87 -20.99 6.17
N ASN A 166 -12.67 -21.24 4.88
CA ASN A 166 -12.32 -20.17 3.94
C ASN A 166 -13.52 -19.26 3.65
N THR A 167 -13.32 -17.96 3.79
CA THR A 167 -14.31 -16.95 3.42
C THR A 167 -13.62 -15.70 2.84
N ALA A 168 -14.32 -14.96 1.98
CA ALA A 168 -13.79 -13.72 1.44
C ALA A 168 -13.63 -12.66 2.54
N PRO A 169 -12.64 -11.74 2.42
CA PRO A 169 -12.36 -10.72 3.44
C PRO A 169 -13.58 -9.94 3.94
N PRO A 170 -14.53 -9.50 3.09
CA PRO A 170 -15.74 -8.81 3.57
C PRO A 170 -16.65 -9.67 4.45
N GLY A 171 -16.59 -11.01 4.31
CA GLY A 171 -17.40 -11.95 5.08
C GLY A 171 -16.90 -12.18 6.51
N LEU A 172 -15.60 -11.94 6.79
CA LEU A 172 -14.98 -12.25 8.08
C LEU A 172 -15.66 -11.53 9.26
N VAL A 173 -16.00 -10.24 9.10
CA VAL A 173 -16.73 -9.48 10.12
C VAL A 173 -18.11 -10.09 10.39
N GLY A 174 -18.82 -10.53 9.33
CA GLY A 174 -20.11 -11.21 9.44
C GLY A 174 -20.01 -12.54 10.20
N TYR A 175 -18.95 -13.32 9.94
CA TYR A 175 -18.68 -14.55 10.72
C TYR A 175 -18.46 -14.26 12.20
N ALA A 176 -17.69 -13.21 12.54
CA ALA A 176 -17.45 -12.81 13.91
C ALA A 176 -18.72 -12.31 14.63
N LEU A 177 -19.57 -11.53 13.95
CA LEU A 177 -20.82 -11.02 14.50
C LEU A 177 -21.85 -12.13 14.76
N ALA A 178 -21.89 -13.13 13.87
CA ALA A 178 -22.83 -14.24 13.92
C ALA A 178 -22.30 -15.49 14.66
N ASP A 179 -21.09 -15.43 15.26
CA ASP A 179 -20.41 -16.55 15.93
C ASP A 179 -20.37 -17.86 15.12
N ARG A 180 -20.16 -17.75 13.77
CA ARG A 180 -20.21 -18.88 12.83
C ARG A 180 -18.95 -19.74 12.81
N ALA A 181 -17.88 -19.32 13.51
CA ALA A 181 -16.67 -20.10 13.72
C ALA A 181 -16.19 -19.88 15.15
N ASP A 182 -15.31 -20.75 15.64
CA ASP A 182 -14.77 -20.62 17.00
C ASP A 182 -13.83 -19.41 17.11
N ALA A 183 -13.13 -19.10 16.04
CA ALA A 183 -12.24 -17.94 15.93
C ALA A 183 -12.21 -17.37 14.51
N ILE A 184 -11.84 -16.12 14.38
CA ILE A 184 -11.78 -15.43 13.10
C ILE A 184 -10.44 -14.69 12.97
N GLN A 185 -9.70 -14.96 11.90
CA GLN A 185 -8.48 -14.22 11.59
C GLN A 185 -8.84 -12.91 10.90
N LEU A 186 -8.31 -11.80 11.40
CA LEU A 186 -8.62 -10.44 10.95
C LEU A 186 -7.36 -9.58 10.85
N TRP A 187 -7.52 -8.47 10.15
CA TRP A 187 -6.56 -7.37 10.05
C TRP A 187 -7.29 -6.03 9.95
N GLU A 188 -6.58 -4.92 9.92
CA GLU A 188 -7.20 -3.60 9.80
C GLU A 188 -7.66 -3.29 8.36
N PRO A 189 -8.74 -2.54 8.16
CA PRO A 189 -9.60 -1.90 9.16
C PRO A 189 -10.74 -2.80 9.68
N ALA A 190 -10.85 -4.05 9.21
CA ALA A 190 -11.94 -4.97 9.56
C ALA A 190 -12.01 -5.24 11.08
N TYR A 191 -10.86 -5.36 11.75
CA TYR A 191 -10.79 -5.54 13.19
C TYR A 191 -11.36 -4.33 13.95
N THR A 192 -10.94 -3.11 13.60
CA THR A 192 -11.45 -1.88 14.21
C THR A 192 -12.97 -1.76 14.03
N LEU A 193 -13.48 -2.02 12.82
CA LEU A 193 -14.92 -1.99 12.54
C LEU A 193 -15.70 -3.09 13.28
N LEU A 194 -15.11 -4.26 13.48
CA LEU A 194 -15.73 -5.30 14.31
C LEU A 194 -15.81 -4.86 15.78
N LYS A 195 -14.75 -4.29 16.33
CA LYS A 195 -14.71 -3.83 17.72
C LYS A 195 -15.75 -2.75 18.02
N THR A 196 -16.15 -1.92 17.06
CA THR A 196 -17.26 -0.98 17.24
C THR A 196 -18.62 -1.67 17.41
N LYS A 197 -18.81 -2.82 16.73
CA LYS A 197 -20.07 -3.56 16.70
C LYS A 197 -20.15 -4.64 17.79
N LYS A 198 -19.00 -5.20 18.18
CA LYS A 198 -18.90 -6.25 19.21
C LYS A 198 -17.71 -5.95 20.14
N PRO A 199 -17.82 -4.93 21.04
CA PRO A 199 -16.70 -4.50 21.89
C PRO A 199 -16.17 -5.61 22.81
N SER A 200 -17.05 -6.55 23.23
CA SER A 200 -16.72 -7.66 24.13
C SER A 200 -15.93 -8.79 23.46
N ILE A 201 -15.79 -8.81 22.12
CA ILE A 201 -15.06 -9.89 21.45
C ILE A 201 -13.61 -9.92 21.92
N GLN A 202 -13.12 -11.10 22.30
CA GLN A 202 -11.75 -11.28 22.75
C GLN A 202 -10.79 -11.20 21.57
N THR A 203 -9.59 -10.66 21.81
CA THR A 203 -8.49 -10.59 20.84
C THR A 203 -7.33 -11.42 21.36
N LEU A 204 -6.84 -12.36 20.57
CA LEU A 204 -5.71 -13.17 20.93
C LEU A 204 -4.40 -12.41 20.69
N ASP A 205 -3.44 -12.55 21.61
CA ASP A 205 -2.09 -12.01 21.40
C ASP A 205 -1.33 -12.89 20.41
N THR A 206 -1.04 -12.32 19.24
CA THR A 206 -0.26 -12.97 18.18
C THR A 206 1.24 -12.68 18.28
N GLN A 207 1.68 -11.91 19.28
CA GLN A 207 3.08 -11.55 19.58
C GLN A 207 3.89 -11.11 18.34
N ILE A 208 3.24 -10.39 17.40
CA ILE A 208 3.82 -10.05 16.10
C ILE A 208 5.17 -9.34 16.27
N ASN A 209 5.21 -8.25 17.04
CA ASN A 209 6.43 -7.44 17.18
C ASN A 209 7.60 -8.25 17.77
N LYS A 210 7.35 -8.97 18.87
CA LYS A 210 8.37 -9.79 19.54
C LYS A 210 8.90 -10.89 18.62
N THR A 211 7.99 -11.63 17.99
CA THR A 211 8.33 -12.73 17.10
C THR A 211 9.10 -12.24 15.88
N TRP A 212 8.64 -11.14 15.29
CA TRP A 212 9.27 -10.57 14.11
C TRP A 212 10.65 -10.00 14.40
N THR A 213 10.79 -9.23 15.46
CA THR A 213 12.11 -8.67 15.86
C THR A 213 13.13 -9.79 16.09
N THR A 214 12.71 -10.88 16.72
CA THR A 214 13.58 -12.06 16.91
C THR A 214 13.96 -12.71 15.59
N PHE A 215 13.03 -12.79 14.63
CA PHE A 215 13.24 -13.47 13.35
C PHE A 215 14.01 -12.62 12.34
N ALA A 216 13.62 -11.34 12.19
CA ALA A 216 14.10 -10.46 11.12
C ALA A 216 15.14 -9.42 11.58
N GLY A 217 15.35 -9.26 12.89
CA GLY A 217 16.25 -8.27 13.47
C GLY A 217 15.79 -6.82 13.25
N GLY A 218 14.48 -6.60 13.12
CA GLY A 218 13.86 -5.29 12.93
C GLY A 218 12.37 -5.32 13.26
N GLU A 219 11.73 -4.15 13.38
CA GLU A 219 10.33 -4.02 13.81
C GLU A 219 9.34 -3.94 12.64
N ARG A 220 9.82 -3.55 11.46
CA ARG A 220 8.97 -3.32 10.29
C ARG A 220 8.71 -4.60 9.51
N ILE A 221 7.47 -4.80 9.09
CA ILE A 221 7.01 -5.93 8.30
C ILE A 221 6.37 -5.40 7.01
N PRO A 222 7.15 -5.10 5.97
CA PRO A 222 6.57 -4.61 4.72
C PRO A 222 5.48 -5.56 4.21
N TYR A 223 4.32 -4.99 3.89
CA TYR A 223 3.16 -5.82 3.57
C TYR A 223 2.50 -5.42 2.26
N LEU A 224 1.85 -4.25 2.24
CA LEU A 224 1.08 -3.78 1.09
C LEU A 224 1.72 -2.53 0.50
N GLY A 225 1.89 -2.51 -0.81
CA GLY A 225 2.54 -1.39 -1.49
C GLY A 225 2.17 -1.28 -2.95
N VAL A 226 3.00 -0.59 -3.68
CA VAL A 226 2.88 -0.43 -5.13
C VAL A 226 3.91 -1.30 -5.82
N ALA A 227 3.46 -2.06 -6.82
CA ALA A 227 4.33 -2.84 -7.70
C ALA A 227 3.99 -2.57 -9.17
N ALA A 228 4.96 -2.82 -10.05
CA ALA A 228 4.74 -2.70 -11.48
C ALA A 228 5.50 -3.77 -12.26
N HIS A 229 5.03 -4.05 -13.47
CA HIS A 229 5.72 -4.91 -14.42
C HIS A 229 7.04 -4.29 -14.89
N SER A 230 8.07 -5.12 -15.08
CA SER A 230 9.42 -4.64 -15.44
C SER A 230 9.45 -3.91 -16.77
N ASP A 231 8.68 -4.35 -17.76
CA ASP A 231 8.53 -3.68 -19.06
C ASP A 231 7.93 -2.27 -18.92
N TRP A 232 6.95 -2.11 -18.05
CA TRP A 232 6.37 -0.80 -17.75
C TRP A 232 7.38 0.11 -17.04
N ILE A 233 8.13 -0.44 -16.07
CA ILE A 233 9.16 0.30 -15.31
C ILE A 233 10.23 0.85 -16.26
N GLU A 234 10.70 0.03 -17.21
CA GLU A 234 11.73 0.42 -18.18
C GLU A 234 11.29 1.62 -19.05
N GLN A 235 10.02 1.63 -19.44
CA GLN A 235 9.45 2.69 -20.29
C GLN A 235 9.04 3.95 -19.50
N ASN A 236 8.87 3.85 -18.17
CA ASN A 236 8.26 4.87 -17.35
C ASN A 236 9.13 5.28 -16.15
N GLN A 237 10.44 5.19 -16.23
CA GLN A 237 11.35 5.46 -15.11
C GLN A 237 11.14 6.85 -14.47
N ALA A 238 10.87 7.88 -15.28
CA ALA A 238 10.62 9.25 -14.81
C ALA A 238 9.29 9.41 -14.05
N ILE A 239 8.36 8.46 -14.21
CA ILE A 239 7.05 8.49 -13.53
C ILE A 239 7.16 7.95 -12.11
N ILE A 240 8.05 6.99 -11.86
CA ILE A 240 8.13 6.28 -10.58
C ILE A 240 8.38 7.21 -9.38
N PRO A 241 9.33 8.17 -9.42
CA PRO A 241 9.50 9.12 -8.32
C PRO A 241 8.27 10.01 -8.09
N ARG A 242 7.60 10.42 -9.17
CA ARG A 242 6.38 11.24 -9.11
C ARG A 242 5.23 10.44 -8.48
N LEU A 243 5.10 9.17 -8.84
CA LEU A 243 4.12 8.27 -8.25
C LEU A 243 4.39 8.06 -6.75
N TYR A 244 5.64 7.83 -6.37
CA TYR A 244 6.04 7.73 -4.96
C TYR A 244 5.71 9.01 -4.19
N ALA A 245 6.04 10.19 -4.72
CA ALA A 245 5.74 11.47 -4.10
C ALA A 245 4.23 11.66 -3.90
N THR A 246 3.40 11.30 -4.88
CA THR A 246 1.93 11.33 -4.79
C THR A 246 1.42 10.50 -3.61
N TYR A 247 1.88 9.27 -3.48
CA TYR A 247 1.46 8.39 -2.37
C TYR A 247 2.02 8.84 -1.02
N LYS A 248 3.26 9.37 -0.99
CA LYS A 248 3.86 9.90 0.23
C LYS A 248 3.09 11.11 0.75
N GLU A 249 2.72 12.03 -0.14
CA GLU A 249 1.93 13.21 0.23
C GLU A 249 0.51 12.82 0.69
N ALA A 250 -0.10 11.80 0.06
CA ALA A 250 -1.38 11.26 0.52
C ALA A 250 -1.28 10.68 1.94
N ALA A 251 -0.22 9.94 2.25
CA ALA A 251 0.03 9.42 3.60
C ALA A 251 0.23 10.56 4.61
N ASP A 252 0.99 11.58 4.25
CA ASP A 252 1.22 12.75 5.09
C ASP A 252 -0.08 13.53 5.33
N PHE A 253 -0.96 13.66 4.31
CA PHE A 253 -2.28 14.24 4.47
C PHE A 253 -3.16 13.42 5.42
N ILE A 254 -3.23 12.09 5.24
CA ILE A 254 -4.01 11.19 6.11
C ILE A 254 -3.56 11.34 7.57
N ALA A 255 -2.26 11.38 7.83
CA ALA A 255 -1.72 11.53 9.17
C ALA A 255 -2.01 12.91 9.80
N LYS A 256 -1.97 13.98 9.00
CA LYS A 256 -2.19 15.35 9.47
C LYS A 256 -3.66 15.74 9.60
N HIS A 257 -4.53 15.14 8.75
CA HIS A 257 -5.96 15.46 8.65
C HIS A 257 -6.83 14.20 8.79
N PRO A 258 -6.72 13.45 9.91
CA PRO A 258 -7.33 12.13 10.05
C PRO A 258 -8.86 12.13 9.97
N GLU A 259 -9.53 13.20 10.41
CA GLU A 259 -10.98 13.36 10.33
C GLU A 259 -11.45 13.50 8.87
N GLU A 260 -10.79 14.37 8.11
CA GLU A 260 -11.09 14.58 6.69
C GLU A 260 -10.75 13.33 5.89
N ALA A 261 -9.59 12.74 6.12
CA ALA A 261 -9.17 11.50 5.47
C ALA A 261 -10.17 10.36 5.72
N ALA A 262 -10.62 10.16 6.96
CA ALA A 262 -11.61 9.14 7.29
C ALA A 262 -12.94 9.37 6.56
N ALA A 263 -13.37 10.63 6.39
CA ALA A 263 -14.56 10.95 5.62
C ALA A 263 -14.41 10.64 4.13
N LEU A 264 -13.23 10.88 3.55
CA LEU A 264 -12.91 10.55 2.15
C LEU A 264 -12.83 9.04 1.93
N ILE A 265 -12.17 8.31 2.84
CA ILE A 265 -11.96 6.86 2.75
C ILE A 265 -13.29 6.11 2.92
N THR A 266 -14.16 6.58 3.83
CA THR A 266 -15.41 5.90 4.18
C THR A 266 -16.62 6.84 4.14
N PRO A 267 -17.00 7.38 2.96
CA PRO A 267 -18.03 8.41 2.85
C PRO A 267 -19.42 7.94 3.34
N LYS A 268 -19.68 6.63 3.28
CA LYS A 268 -20.96 6.01 3.67
C LYS A 268 -20.94 5.38 5.07
N SER A 269 -19.86 5.56 5.86
CA SER A 269 -19.75 4.98 7.20
C SER A 269 -20.64 5.69 8.21
N THR A 270 -21.01 4.97 9.28
CA THR A 270 -21.65 5.60 10.45
C THR A 270 -20.69 6.56 11.15
N PRO A 271 -21.19 7.54 11.94
CA PRO A 271 -20.31 8.39 12.74
C PRO A 271 -19.39 7.60 13.68
N GLN A 272 -19.89 6.50 14.25
CA GLN A 272 -19.12 5.64 15.15
C GLN A 272 -17.99 4.92 14.41
N ASP A 273 -18.25 4.32 13.24
CA ASP A 273 -17.24 3.65 12.43
C ASP A 273 -16.17 4.65 11.95
N ARG A 274 -16.59 5.87 11.59
CA ARG A 274 -15.68 6.95 11.19
C ARG A 274 -14.78 7.39 12.35
N ALA A 275 -15.33 7.59 13.54
CA ALA A 275 -14.55 7.93 14.74
C ALA A 275 -13.53 6.85 15.09
N ALA A 276 -13.90 5.57 14.93
CA ALA A 276 -12.98 4.45 15.12
C ALA A 276 -11.85 4.45 14.08
N LEU A 277 -12.14 4.76 12.81
CA LEU A 277 -11.13 4.90 11.77
C LEU A 277 -10.18 6.08 12.04
N VAL A 278 -10.71 7.22 12.49
CA VAL A 278 -9.89 8.37 12.93
C VAL A 278 -8.91 7.95 14.03
N SER A 279 -9.40 7.22 15.03
CA SER A 279 -8.55 6.72 16.12
C SER A 279 -7.48 5.77 15.63
N LEU A 280 -7.80 4.89 14.69
CA LEU A 280 -6.84 3.98 14.04
C LEU A 280 -5.76 4.75 13.27
N ILE A 281 -6.15 5.78 12.51
CA ILE A 281 -5.21 6.63 11.75
C ILE A 281 -4.26 7.36 12.72
N LYS A 282 -4.80 7.97 13.78
CA LYS A 282 -3.99 8.72 14.75
C LYS A 282 -2.99 7.85 15.52
N ALA A 283 -3.39 6.64 15.88
CA ALA A 283 -2.50 5.72 16.59
C ALA A 283 -1.43 5.12 15.67
N ASN A 284 -1.78 4.78 14.44
CA ASN A 284 -0.96 4.15 13.41
C ASN A 284 -0.23 2.85 13.84
N ASP A 285 -0.46 2.36 15.04
CA ASP A 285 0.19 1.15 15.60
C ASP A 285 -0.27 -0.13 14.89
N ARG A 286 -1.55 -0.21 14.53
CA ARG A 286 -2.17 -1.31 13.81
C ARG A 286 -2.44 -0.99 12.34
N LEU A 287 -2.63 0.29 11.99
CA LEU A 287 -2.77 0.70 10.60
C LEU A 287 -1.47 0.43 9.83
N GLY A 288 -0.33 0.66 10.46
CA GLY A 288 0.98 0.39 9.90
C GLY A 288 1.31 1.25 8.67
N MET A 289 0.70 2.45 8.52
CA MET A 289 0.96 3.33 7.39
C MET A 289 2.43 3.77 7.38
N ASN A 290 3.17 3.36 6.34
CA ASN A 290 4.63 3.51 6.24
C ASN A 290 5.04 3.57 4.77
N VAL A 291 4.98 4.77 4.18
CA VAL A 291 5.34 4.97 2.76
C VAL A 291 6.83 5.21 2.63
N VAL A 292 7.54 4.17 2.19
CA VAL A 292 9.00 4.16 2.03
C VAL A 292 9.42 3.40 0.77
N PRO A 293 10.51 3.80 0.07
CA PRO A 293 11.04 3.06 -1.07
C PRO A 293 11.37 1.60 -0.72
N ALA A 294 11.09 0.67 -1.63
CA ALA A 294 11.35 -0.75 -1.41
C ALA A 294 12.82 -1.04 -1.10
N GLY A 295 13.74 -0.30 -1.71
CA GLY A 295 15.17 -0.43 -1.44
C GLY A 295 15.56 -0.14 0.01
N GLU A 296 14.86 0.77 0.68
CA GLU A 296 15.13 1.11 2.09
C GLU A 296 14.69 0.01 3.07
N VAL A 297 13.74 -0.82 2.67
CA VAL A 297 13.20 -1.95 3.46
C VAL A 297 13.52 -3.31 2.84
N ALA A 298 14.50 -3.38 1.93
CA ALA A 298 14.86 -4.59 1.19
C ALA A 298 15.19 -5.78 2.09
N LYS A 299 15.91 -5.55 3.20
CA LYS A 299 16.24 -6.59 4.19
C LYS A 299 14.98 -7.16 4.85
N GLN A 300 14.00 -6.31 5.15
CA GLN A 300 12.74 -6.72 5.74
C GLN A 300 11.85 -7.45 4.72
N ILE A 301 11.86 -7.04 3.44
CA ILE A 301 11.20 -7.77 2.35
C ILE A 301 11.77 -9.18 2.22
N ASP A 302 13.09 -9.33 2.24
CA ASP A 302 13.76 -10.64 2.23
C ASP A 302 13.33 -11.50 3.43
N ALA A 303 13.19 -10.91 4.61
CA ALA A 303 12.67 -11.60 5.79
C ALA A 303 11.21 -12.05 5.61
N VAL A 304 10.35 -11.24 4.96
CA VAL A 304 8.97 -11.65 4.62
C VAL A 304 8.98 -12.84 3.64
N TYR A 305 9.88 -12.87 2.68
CA TYR A 305 10.03 -14.01 1.78
C TYR A 305 10.48 -15.28 2.54
N LYS A 306 11.42 -15.15 3.46
CA LYS A 306 11.85 -16.25 4.33
C LYS A 306 10.73 -16.76 5.23
N ALA A 307 9.87 -15.88 5.74
CA ALA A 307 8.67 -16.28 6.49
C ALA A 307 7.70 -17.08 5.60
N GLY A 308 7.54 -16.69 4.34
CA GLY A 308 6.76 -17.45 3.35
C GLY A 308 7.34 -18.83 3.07
N VAL A 309 8.67 -18.98 3.04
CA VAL A 309 9.32 -20.31 2.95
C VAL A 309 9.09 -21.14 4.19
N ASP A 310 9.20 -20.53 5.39
CA ASP A 310 9.03 -21.23 6.68
C ASP A 310 7.65 -21.89 6.82
N VAL A 311 6.62 -21.34 6.20
CA VAL A 311 5.25 -21.92 6.20
C VAL A 311 4.91 -22.70 4.92
N GLY A 312 5.87 -22.87 4.00
CA GLY A 312 5.65 -23.62 2.77
C GLY A 312 4.89 -22.88 1.67
N TYR A 313 4.70 -21.57 1.79
CA TYR A 313 4.11 -20.74 0.74
C TYR A 313 5.02 -20.63 -0.49
N PHE A 314 6.33 -20.56 -0.27
CA PHE A 314 7.38 -20.70 -1.28
C PHE A 314 8.19 -21.97 -1.07
N LYS A 315 8.65 -22.57 -2.18
CA LYS A 315 9.64 -23.69 -2.14
C LYS A 315 11.05 -23.16 -1.84
N SER A 316 11.36 -21.99 -2.33
CA SER A 316 12.62 -21.25 -2.11
C SER A 316 12.33 -19.75 -2.09
N PRO A 317 13.19 -18.94 -1.47
CA PRO A 317 12.99 -17.49 -1.47
C PRO A 317 12.89 -16.94 -2.90
N PRO A 318 11.95 -16.02 -3.19
CA PRO A 318 11.90 -15.27 -4.44
C PRO A 318 13.19 -14.49 -4.70
N SER A 319 13.41 -14.10 -5.96
CA SER A 319 14.56 -13.29 -6.35
C SER A 319 14.53 -11.91 -5.68
N THR A 320 15.69 -11.38 -5.32
CA THR A 320 15.85 -9.99 -4.89
C THR A 320 15.57 -8.99 -6.01
N ASP A 321 15.55 -9.43 -7.28
CA ASP A 321 15.15 -8.61 -8.42
C ASP A 321 13.69 -8.14 -8.36
N THR A 322 12.87 -8.74 -7.50
CA THR A 322 11.52 -8.26 -7.19
C THR A 322 11.50 -6.95 -6.43
N ILE A 323 12.64 -6.47 -5.94
CA ILE A 323 12.77 -5.23 -5.16
C ILE A 323 13.32 -4.12 -6.05
N TYR A 324 12.58 -3.02 -6.15
CA TYR A 324 13.06 -1.84 -6.85
C TYR A 324 14.01 -1.04 -5.97
N VAL A 325 15.27 -0.91 -6.39
CA VAL A 325 16.33 -0.29 -5.58
C VAL A 325 16.81 1.08 -6.10
N LYS A 326 16.26 1.57 -7.22
CA LYS A 326 16.63 2.90 -7.73
C LYS A 326 16.06 4.00 -6.83
N SER A 327 16.75 5.16 -6.81
CA SER A 327 16.30 6.32 -6.05
C SER A 327 14.88 6.77 -6.43
N MET A 328 14.13 7.21 -5.45
CA MET A 328 12.80 7.85 -5.58
C MET A 328 12.89 9.39 -5.47
N LYS A 329 14.11 9.92 -5.44
CA LYS A 329 14.40 11.36 -5.36
C LYS A 329 14.69 11.92 -6.75
#